data_63e49ebbf81690c9066647a1a0ae09eb
#
_entry.id   63e49ebbf81690c9066647a1a0ae09eb
#
_cell.length_a   1.000
_cell.length_b   1.000
_cell.length_c   1.000
_cell.angle_alpha   90.00
_cell.angle_beta   90.00
_cell.angle_gamma   90.00
#
_symmetry.space_group_name_H-M   'P 1'
#
loop_
_entity.id
_entity.type
_entity.pdbx_description
1 polymer ?
#
loop_
_entity_poly.entity_id
_entity_poly.type
_entity_poly.pdbx_seq_one_letter_code
_entity_poly.pdbx_strand_id
1 'polypeptide(L)'
;MKILAIRGRNLASLEGDFEIDFTVEPLSSAGIFAISGATGAGKSTLLDALCLALYDKAPRFAASGESINLADVGDNQINQSDVRNLLRRGTSDGYAEVDFQGVDGHRYRSRWSVRRTRNKASGSLQPQVSVSYTH
;
A
#
# COMPACT_ATOMS: atom_id res chain seq x y z
N MET A 1 -0.11 -17.99 -8.53
CA MET A 1 -0.30 -16.53 -8.70
C MET A 1 1.03 -15.91 -9.12
N LYS A 2 1.00 -15.03 -10.09
CA LYS A 2 2.19 -14.29 -10.55
C LYS A 2 1.91 -12.79 -10.46
N ILE A 3 2.74 -12.06 -9.73
CA ILE A 3 2.62 -10.60 -9.64
C ILE A 3 3.13 -9.98 -10.94
N LEU A 4 2.34 -9.10 -11.53
CA LEU A 4 2.64 -8.41 -12.79
C LEU A 4 3.08 -6.96 -12.58
N ALA A 5 2.49 -6.27 -11.61
CA ALA A 5 2.88 -4.90 -11.27
C ALA A 5 2.45 -4.56 -9.84
N ILE A 6 3.20 -3.67 -9.22
CA ILE A 6 2.86 -3.03 -7.94
C ILE A 6 2.86 -1.53 -8.18
N ARG A 7 1.77 -0.87 -7.79
CA ARG A 7 1.63 0.59 -7.86
C ARG A 7 1.17 1.12 -6.52
N GLY A 8 1.47 2.36 -6.28
CA GLY A 8 0.96 3.03 -5.10
C GLY A 8 1.15 4.53 -5.15
N ARG A 9 0.61 5.18 -4.11
CA ARG A 9 0.70 6.62 -3.93
C ARG A 9 0.69 6.95 -2.45
N ASN A 10 1.64 7.79 -2.05
CA ASN A 10 1.71 8.36 -0.70
C ASN A 10 1.61 7.31 0.41
N LEU A 11 2.44 6.29 0.35
CA LEU A 11 2.52 5.25 1.37
C LEU A 11 3.81 5.36 2.16
N ALA A 12 3.69 5.50 3.48
CA ALA A 12 4.81 5.60 4.42
C ALA A 12 5.89 6.57 3.93
N SER A 13 7.11 6.11 3.67
CA SER A 13 8.22 6.95 3.20
C SER A 13 8.17 7.29 1.72
N LEU A 14 7.30 6.65 0.94
CA LEU A 14 7.19 6.88 -0.51
C LEU A 14 6.19 8.00 -0.80
N GLU A 15 6.71 9.15 -1.21
CA GLU A 15 5.91 10.30 -1.59
C GLU A 15 5.53 10.24 -3.07
N GLY A 16 4.27 10.61 -3.38
CA GLY A 16 3.76 10.63 -4.74
C GLY A 16 3.49 9.24 -5.30
N ASP A 17 3.32 9.16 -6.60
CA ASP A 17 3.04 7.92 -7.31
C ASP A 17 4.31 7.10 -7.54
N PHE A 18 4.19 5.78 -7.41
CA PHE A 18 5.26 4.86 -7.77
C PHE A 18 4.70 3.63 -8.50
N GLU A 19 5.54 3.02 -9.33
CA GLU A 19 5.19 1.80 -10.06
C GLU A 19 6.41 0.91 -10.25
N ILE A 20 6.21 -0.40 -10.05
CA ILE A 20 7.14 -1.44 -10.47
C ILE A 20 6.38 -2.37 -11.41
N ASP A 21 6.80 -2.41 -12.66
CA ASP A 21 6.20 -3.28 -13.68
C ASP A 21 7.13 -4.46 -13.94
N PHE A 22 6.69 -5.65 -13.53
CA PHE A 22 7.45 -6.89 -13.69
C PHE A 22 7.30 -7.51 -15.08
N THR A 23 6.48 -6.92 -15.95
CA THR A 23 6.26 -7.41 -17.32
C THR A 23 7.23 -6.83 -18.33
N VAL A 24 8.03 -5.84 -17.94
CA VAL A 24 9.03 -5.18 -18.79
C VAL A 24 10.46 -5.58 -18.39
N GLU A 25 11.38 -5.52 -19.37
CA GLU A 25 12.79 -5.79 -19.11
C GLU A 25 13.42 -4.69 -18.22
N PRO A 26 14.39 -5.04 -17.35
CA PRO A 26 14.99 -6.38 -17.19
C PRO A 26 14.21 -7.34 -16.28
N LEU A 27 13.13 -6.91 -15.65
CA LEU A 27 12.42 -7.71 -14.66
C LEU A 27 11.64 -8.88 -15.27
N SER A 28 11.14 -8.73 -16.50
CA SER A 28 10.32 -9.76 -17.15
C SER A 28 11.08 -11.06 -17.40
N SER A 29 12.37 -11.00 -17.66
CA SER A 29 13.23 -12.17 -17.89
C SER A 29 14.01 -12.61 -16.65
N ALA A 30 14.01 -11.83 -15.57
CA ALA A 30 14.69 -12.17 -14.33
C ALA A 30 13.88 -13.23 -13.56
N GLY A 31 14.49 -14.39 -13.29
CA GLY A 31 13.87 -15.40 -12.43
C GLY A 31 13.88 -14.98 -10.95
N ILE A 32 14.93 -14.28 -10.54
CA ILE A 32 15.11 -13.75 -9.19
C ILE A 32 15.65 -12.33 -9.31
N PHE A 33 15.14 -11.43 -8.47
CA PHE A 33 15.66 -10.07 -8.33
C PHE A 33 15.68 -9.66 -6.86
N ALA A 34 16.49 -8.67 -6.53
CA ALA A 34 16.61 -8.16 -5.17
C ALA A 34 16.11 -6.72 -5.10
N ILE A 35 15.42 -6.38 -4.01
CA ILE A 35 15.06 -5.02 -3.66
C ILE A 35 16.07 -4.53 -2.63
N SER A 36 16.88 -3.55 -2.99
CA SER A 36 17.93 -3.01 -2.13
C SER A 36 17.82 -1.50 -2.00
N GLY A 37 18.38 -0.97 -0.93
CA GLY A 37 18.37 0.47 -0.64
C GLY A 37 18.72 0.73 0.82
N ALA A 38 18.95 1.98 1.14
CA ALA A 38 19.22 2.43 2.51
C ALA A 38 18.01 2.19 3.42
N THR A 39 18.23 2.13 4.72
CA THR A 39 17.16 2.12 5.72
C THR A 39 16.25 3.33 5.52
N GLY A 40 14.93 3.11 5.48
CA GLY A 40 13.97 4.18 5.23
C GLY A 40 13.73 4.53 3.76
N ALA A 41 14.37 3.84 2.82
CA ALA A 41 14.19 4.09 1.39
C ALA A 41 12.83 3.61 0.82
N GLY A 42 12.04 2.84 1.61
CA GLY A 42 10.74 2.36 1.18
C GLY A 42 10.68 0.90 0.76
N LYS A 43 11.72 0.10 1.03
CA LYS A 43 11.74 -1.34 0.69
C LYS A 43 10.58 -2.10 1.31
N SER A 44 10.38 -1.96 2.62
CA SER A 44 9.28 -2.60 3.35
C SER A 44 7.92 -2.06 2.92
N THR A 45 7.86 -0.81 2.49
CA THR A 45 6.62 -0.19 2.00
C THR A 45 6.12 -0.86 0.73
N LEU A 46 7.01 -1.36 -0.13
CA LEU A 46 6.60 -2.13 -1.32
C LEU A 46 5.90 -3.44 -0.94
N LEU A 47 6.39 -4.13 0.10
CA LEU A 47 5.73 -5.33 0.62
C LEU A 47 4.41 -4.99 1.30
N ASP A 48 4.35 -3.88 2.04
CA ASP A 48 3.09 -3.41 2.62
C ASP A 48 2.06 -3.08 1.54
N ALA A 49 2.47 -2.43 0.45
CA ALA A 49 1.59 -2.12 -0.67
C ALA A 49 0.98 -3.40 -1.27
N LEU A 50 1.80 -4.43 -1.45
CA LEU A 50 1.35 -5.72 -1.93
C LEU A 50 0.30 -6.34 -1.00
N CYS A 51 0.57 -6.35 0.30
CA CYS A 51 -0.33 -6.94 1.30
C CYS A 51 -1.62 -6.12 1.47
N LEU A 52 -1.53 -4.78 1.45
CA LEU A 52 -2.72 -3.92 1.48
C LEU A 52 -3.64 -4.18 0.30
N ALA A 53 -3.09 -4.20 -0.90
CA ALA A 53 -3.87 -4.38 -2.12
C ALA A 53 -4.56 -5.75 -2.16
N LEU A 54 -3.90 -6.81 -1.69
CA LEU A 54 -4.42 -8.17 -1.76
C LEU A 54 -5.30 -8.56 -0.56
N TYR A 55 -4.99 -8.04 0.64
CA TYR A 55 -5.56 -8.57 1.89
C TYR A 55 -6.13 -7.52 2.84
N ASP A 56 -6.01 -6.22 2.52
CA ASP A 56 -6.36 -5.12 3.43
C ASP A 56 -5.62 -5.25 4.79
N LYS A 57 -4.38 -5.71 4.74
CA LYS A 57 -3.52 -5.93 5.92
C LYS A 57 -2.10 -5.52 5.63
N ALA A 58 -1.36 -5.21 6.67
CA ALA A 58 0.08 -4.96 6.57
C ALA A 58 0.81 -5.76 7.65
N PRO A 59 1.80 -6.56 7.28
CA PRO A 59 2.53 -7.42 8.24
C PRO A 59 3.13 -6.66 9.41
N ARG A 60 3.59 -5.42 9.20
CA ARG A 60 4.17 -4.58 10.27
C ARG A 60 3.22 -4.31 11.43
N PHE A 61 1.91 -4.46 11.23
CA PHE A 61 0.89 -4.23 12.25
C PHE A 61 0.34 -5.53 12.87
N ALA A 62 0.77 -6.68 12.38
CA ALA A 62 0.20 -7.97 12.78
C ALA A 62 0.59 -8.43 14.19
N ALA A 63 1.60 -7.83 14.83
CA ALA A 63 2.24 -8.36 16.02
C ALA A 63 2.05 -7.51 17.29
N SER A 64 1.29 -6.42 17.28
CA SER A 64 1.12 -5.61 18.48
C SER A 64 -0.04 -6.11 19.32
N GLY A 65 0.27 -6.72 20.47
CA GLY A 65 -0.73 -7.11 21.48
C GLY A 65 -1.30 -5.94 22.28
N GLU A 66 -0.79 -4.72 22.07
CA GLU A 66 -1.22 -3.52 22.78
C GLU A 66 -1.98 -2.57 21.85
N SER A 67 -3.11 -2.07 22.33
CA SER A 67 -3.89 -1.06 21.63
C SER A 67 -3.39 0.33 22.03
N ILE A 68 -2.55 0.92 21.19
CA ILE A 68 -2.03 2.28 21.37
C ILE A 68 -2.67 3.19 20.33
N ASN A 69 -3.21 4.32 20.76
CA ASN A 69 -3.72 5.35 19.88
C ASN A 69 -2.64 6.39 19.60
N LEU A 70 -2.48 6.74 18.32
CA LEU A 70 -1.56 7.75 17.84
C LEU A 70 -2.32 9.02 17.49
N ALA A 71 -1.70 10.18 17.67
CA ALA A 71 -2.27 11.44 17.23
C ALA A 71 -2.36 11.49 15.70
N ASP A 72 -3.50 11.95 15.21
CA ASP A 72 -3.72 12.29 13.82
C ASP A 72 -4.00 13.81 13.71
N VAL A 73 -4.61 14.28 12.64
CA VAL A 73 -4.89 15.70 12.44
C VAL A 73 -5.91 16.21 13.47
N GLY A 74 -5.69 17.41 14.00
CA GLY A 74 -6.55 18.02 15.03
C GLY A 74 -6.57 17.16 16.29
N ASP A 75 -7.77 16.93 16.85
CA ASP A 75 -7.99 16.09 18.03
C ASP A 75 -8.22 14.61 17.70
N ASN A 76 -8.11 14.23 16.42
CA ASN A 76 -8.32 12.86 15.99
C ASN A 76 -7.18 11.95 16.44
N GLN A 77 -7.51 10.68 16.68
CA GLN A 77 -6.57 9.62 17.01
C GLN A 77 -6.79 8.43 16.10
N ILE A 78 -5.75 7.65 15.87
CA ILE A 78 -5.79 6.42 15.09
C ILE A 78 -5.05 5.32 15.87
N ASN A 79 -5.61 4.11 15.90
CA ASN A 79 -4.93 2.98 16.51
C ASN A 79 -3.65 2.66 15.72
N GLN A 80 -2.56 2.37 16.42
CA GLN A 80 -1.26 2.10 15.77
C GLN A 80 -1.28 0.89 14.82
N SER A 81 -2.20 -0.06 15.03
CA SER A 81 -2.36 -1.24 14.18
C SER A 81 -3.31 -1.00 13.00
N ASP A 82 -3.92 0.17 12.90
CA ASP A 82 -4.82 0.51 11.79
C ASP A 82 -4.00 0.69 10.50
N VAL A 83 -4.39 -0.03 9.45
CA VAL A 83 -3.68 0.00 8.15
C VAL A 83 -3.66 1.38 7.51
N ARG A 84 -4.62 2.26 7.86
CA ARG A 84 -4.64 3.65 7.39
C ARG A 84 -3.45 4.48 7.87
N ASN A 85 -2.70 4.00 8.86
CA ASN A 85 -1.42 4.60 9.25
C ASN A 85 -0.36 4.54 8.15
N LEU A 86 -0.55 3.70 7.13
CA LEU A 86 0.35 3.66 5.98
C LEU A 86 0.16 4.85 5.03
N LEU A 87 -0.96 5.58 5.12
CA LEU A 87 -1.06 6.85 4.42
C LEU A 87 0.03 7.81 4.92
N ARG A 88 0.83 8.32 4.00
CA ARG A 88 1.91 9.26 4.32
C ARG A 88 1.36 10.49 5.03
N ARG A 89 1.98 10.86 6.14
CA ARG A 89 1.62 12.06 6.90
C ARG A 89 1.72 13.30 6.03
N GLY A 90 0.75 14.21 6.16
CA GLY A 90 0.68 15.45 5.39
C GLY A 90 0.10 15.30 3.99
N THR A 91 -0.46 14.14 3.66
CA THR A 91 -1.10 13.88 2.36
C THR A 91 -2.60 13.72 2.49
N SER A 92 -3.32 13.94 1.39
CA SER A 92 -4.78 13.90 1.34
C SER A 92 -5.33 12.52 0.99
N ASP A 93 -4.58 11.72 0.24
CA ASP A 93 -5.00 10.41 -0.26
C ASP A 93 -3.80 9.53 -0.59
N GLY A 94 -4.05 8.24 -0.63
CA GLY A 94 -3.08 7.25 -1.04
C GLY A 94 -3.75 5.96 -1.48
N TYR A 95 -3.01 5.14 -2.21
CA TYR A 95 -3.49 3.84 -2.63
C TYR A 95 -2.33 2.84 -2.79
N ALA A 96 -2.69 1.57 -2.74
CA ALA A 96 -1.86 0.45 -3.15
C ALA A 96 -2.63 -0.36 -4.19
N GLU A 97 -1.97 -0.75 -5.28
CA GLU A 97 -2.61 -1.49 -6.37
C GLU A 97 -1.66 -2.57 -6.88
N VAL A 98 -2.20 -3.75 -7.13
CA VAL A 98 -1.43 -4.89 -7.63
C VAL A 98 -2.16 -5.50 -8.82
N ASP A 99 -1.43 -5.68 -9.92
CA ASP A 99 -1.84 -6.51 -11.04
C ASP A 99 -1.22 -7.89 -10.88
N PHE A 100 -2.01 -8.93 -11.04
CA PHE A 100 -1.52 -10.30 -10.93
C PHE A 100 -2.25 -11.24 -11.88
N GLN A 101 -1.60 -12.35 -12.21
CA GLN A 101 -2.20 -13.46 -12.91
C GLN A 101 -2.58 -14.54 -11.91
N GLY A 102 -3.85 -14.94 -11.90
CA GLY A 102 -4.35 -16.01 -11.05
C GLY A 102 -3.91 -17.38 -11.54
N VAL A 103 -4.19 -18.41 -10.74
CA VAL A 103 -3.92 -19.81 -11.11
C VAL A 103 -4.76 -20.27 -12.31
N ASP A 104 -5.87 -19.60 -12.59
CA ASP A 104 -6.74 -19.80 -13.75
C ASP A 104 -6.22 -19.16 -15.04
N GLY A 105 -5.07 -18.46 -14.97
CA GLY A 105 -4.45 -17.77 -16.10
C GLY A 105 -5.03 -16.39 -16.41
N HIS A 106 -6.09 -15.97 -15.74
CA HIS A 106 -6.68 -14.65 -15.93
C HIS A 106 -5.90 -13.58 -15.19
N ARG A 107 -6.00 -12.34 -15.71
CA ARG A 107 -5.40 -11.17 -15.07
C ARG A 107 -6.40 -10.49 -14.16
N TYR A 108 -5.94 -10.11 -12.99
CA TYR A 108 -6.71 -9.43 -11.95
C TYR A 108 -6.01 -8.18 -11.51
N ARG A 109 -6.79 -7.23 -11.01
CA ARG A 109 -6.29 -6.05 -10.32
C ARG A 109 -6.96 -5.94 -8.98
N SER A 110 -6.18 -5.70 -7.94
CA SER A 110 -6.68 -5.44 -6.60
C SER A 110 -6.16 -4.09 -6.14
N ARG A 111 -7.02 -3.28 -5.55
CA ARG A 111 -6.69 -1.92 -5.12
C ARG A 111 -7.23 -1.65 -3.73
N TRP A 112 -6.36 -1.16 -2.87
CA TRP A 112 -6.67 -0.58 -1.58
C TRP A 112 -6.47 0.92 -1.67
N SER A 113 -7.39 1.71 -1.11
CA SER A 113 -7.28 3.16 -1.12
C SER A 113 -7.82 3.77 0.16
N VAL A 114 -7.27 4.92 0.52
CA VAL A 114 -7.69 5.72 1.67
C VAL A 114 -7.58 7.19 1.31
N ARG A 115 -8.49 7.99 1.86
CA ARG A 115 -8.48 9.44 1.70
C ARG A 115 -8.89 10.14 2.97
N ARG A 116 -8.55 11.42 3.05
CA ARG A 116 -9.03 12.32 4.11
C ARG A 116 -10.25 13.08 3.63
N THR A 117 -11.04 13.56 4.57
CA THR A 117 -12.26 14.36 4.30
C THR A 117 -11.94 15.51 3.35
N ARG A 118 -12.80 15.70 2.34
CA ARG A 118 -12.67 16.73 1.30
C ARG A 118 -11.36 16.65 0.50
N ASN A 119 -10.70 15.50 0.55
CA ASN A 119 -9.39 15.29 -0.09
C ASN A 119 -8.35 16.33 0.34
N LYS A 120 -8.33 16.68 1.63
CA LYS A 120 -7.40 17.64 2.23
C LYS A 120 -6.52 16.97 3.27
N ALA A 121 -5.24 17.33 3.30
CA ALA A 121 -4.28 16.81 4.29
C ALA A 121 -4.71 17.11 5.74
N SER A 122 -5.47 18.17 5.97
CA SER A 122 -6.04 18.55 7.29
C SER A 122 -7.34 17.81 7.62
N GLY A 123 -7.91 17.04 6.70
CA GLY A 123 -9.14 16.30 6.90
C GLY A 123 -8.98 15.04 7.73
N SER A 124 -10.09 14.52 8.27
CA SER A 124 -10.13 13.26 8.99
C SER A 124 -9.97 12.08 8.05
N LEU A 125 -9.29 11.02 8.52
CA LEU A 125 -9.20 9.77 7.77
C LEU A 125 -10.59 9.17 7.57
N GLN A 126 -10.88 8.78 6.33
CA GLN A 126 -12.09 8.05 5.97
C GLN A 126 -11.82 6.54 6.02
N PRO A 127 -12.87 5.69 6.06
CA PRO A 127 -12.69 4.25 5.93
C PRO A 127 -11.96 3.91 4.62
N GLN A 128 -11.05 2.96 4.69
CA GLN A 128 -10.38 2.44 3.51
C GLN A 128 -11.33 1.64 2.63
N VAL A 129 -11.04 1.60 1.34
CA VAL A 129 -11.82 0.87 0.34
C VAL A 129 -10.92 -0.15 -0.34
N SER A 130 -11.39 -1.40 -0.40
CA SER A 130 -10.71 -2.49 -1.11
C SER A 130 -11.58 -3.00 -2.25
N VAL A 131 -11.04 -3.05 -3.45
CA VAL A 131 -11.74 -3.51 -4.65
C VAL A 131 -10.83 -4.45 -5.44
N SER A 132 -11.39 -5.56 -5.89
CA SER A 132 -10.73 -6.49 -6.79
C SER A 132 -11.59 -6.74 -8.02
N TYR A 133 -10.97 -6.79 -9.19
CA TYR A 133 -11.68 -7.01 -10.45
C TYR A 133 -10.81 -7.70 -11.49
N THR A 134 -11.44 -8.34 -12.45
CA THR A 134 -10.77 -8.92 -13.62
C THR A 134 -10.36 -7.80 -14.59
N HIS A 135 -9.23 -8.02 -15.21
CA HIS A 135 -8.66 -7.08 -16.17
C HIS A 135 -9.06 -7.42 -17.59
#